data_a71d1c3e3b3475b5772272f093748544
#
_entry.id   a71d1c3e3b3475b5772272f093748544
#
_cell.length_a   1.000
_cell.length_b   1.000
_cell.length_c   1.000
_cell.angle_alpha   90.00
_cell.angle_beta   90.00
_cell.angle_gamma   90.00
#
_symmetry.space_group_name_H-M   'P 1'
#
loop_
_entity.id
_entity.type
_entity.pdbx_description
1 polymer ?
#
loop_
_entity_poly.entity_id
_entity_poly.type
_entity_poly.pdbx_seq_one_letter_code
_entity_poly.pdbx_strand_id
1 'polypeptide(L)'
;MNLLFIHGNFPGQFKEIAPELASRVNGKTYFLSLSDNPQNIVLPRVQFRQFKLHRDVRSETHAYVQATELAVLKGQAVLRALDQLHKQEGFIPDVVICHGGMGFGLFVKSLLPSVRLISYLEWYFTPSNSSELILNPTIDDFCRLECRNIPILQELAQADQLVCPTRWQRDQFPGFIKDRIQVVFDGVDLDFFSPGLPADPLVLKADSDAPLQFTSDQLLLTYGTRGMEPLRGFPEFMRAAAAAQQAFPHLQVVVFGNDRAAYGFQSPHESGSWKQYMLDELEGQLDLARLHFTGLLNYGELVQLFRRSDLHCYFT
;
A
#
# COMPACT_ATOMS: atom_id res chain seq x y z
N MET A 1 8.15 -4.91 28.26
CA MET A 1 7.43 -5.57 27.16
C MET A 1 8.18 -5.34 25.89
N ASN A 2 8.52 -6.38 25.15
CA ASN A 2 9.22 -6.35 23.87
C ASN A 2 8.21 -6.43 22.73
N LEU A 3 8.37 -5.58 21.71
CA LEU A 3 7.48 -5.52 20.57
C LEU A 3 8.21 -5.96 19.30
N LEU A 4 7.48 -6.64 18.42
CA LEU A 4 7.96 -6.97 17.09
C LEU A 4 6.91 -6.61 16.05
N PHE A 5 7.29 -5.80 15.08
CA PHE A 5 6.51 -5.50 13.87
C PHE A 5 7.06 -6.32 12.70
N ILE A 6 6.16 -6.87 11.87
CA ILE A 6 6.54 -7.64 10.68
C ILE A 6 5.72 -7.16 9.49
N HIS A 7 6.39 -6.71 8.43
CA HIS A 7 5.74 -6.23 7.22
C HIS A 7 6.59 -6.50 5.98
N GLY A 8 5.96 -6.63 4.81
CA GLY A 8 6.68 -6.79 3.54
C GLY A 8 7.50 -5.58 3.14
N ASN A 9 7.02 -4.38 3.49
CA ASN A 9 7.66 -3.10 3.20
C ASN A 9 7.98 -2.37 4.51
N PHE A 10 9.06 -1.58 4.51
CA PHE A 10 9.40 -0.74 5.64
C PHE A 10 9.15 0.74 5.31
N PRO A 11 8.49 1.49 6.19
CA PRO A 11 7.75 1.05 7.39
C PRO A 11 6.30 0.60 7.11
N GLY A 12 5.82 0.63 5.85
CA GLY A 12 4.46 0.25 5.47
C GLY A 12 3.39 0.97 6.31
N GLN A 13 2.33 0.26 6.64
CA GLN A 13 1.21 0.74 7.46
C GLN A 13 1.59 0.99 8.92
N PHE A 14 2.75 0.52 9.38
CA PHE A 14 3.17 0.68 10.77
C PHE A 14 4.05 1.91 11.03
N LYS A 15 4.13 2.83 10.06
CA LYS A 15 4.96 4.04 10.14
C LYS A 15 4.71 4.86 11.41
N GLU A 16 3.44 5.11 11.72
CA GLU A 16 3.07 5.94 12.87
C GLU A 16 2.92 5.10 14.15
N ILE A 17 2.31 3.91 14.05
CA ILE A 17 2.01 3.10 15.24
C ILE A 17 3.25 2.43 15.86
N ALA A 18 4.26 2.09 15.05
CA ALA A 18 5.43 1.40 15.59
C ALA A 18 6.25 2.30 16.55
N PRO A 19 6.62 3.53 16.20
CA PRO A 19 7.32 4.42 17.14
C PRO A 19 6.44 4.83 18.31
N GLU A 20 5.14 5.02 18.12
CA GLU A 20 4.22 5.38 19.19
C GLU A 20 4.13 4.26 20.24
N LEU A 21 3.94 3.02 19.84
CA LEU A 21 3.93 1.88 20.77
C LEU A 21 5.31 1.65 21.39
N ALA A 22 6.39 1.85 20.64
CA ALA A 22 7.76 1.76 21.17
C ALA A 22 8.03 2.80 22.25
N SER A 23 7.40 3.97 22.18
CA SER A 23 7.52 5.02 23.21
C SER A 23 6.85 4.65 24.54
N ARG A 24 5.81 3.80 24.48
CA ARG A 24 4.99 3.41 25.64
C ARG A 24 5.52 2.18 26.38
N VAL A 25 6.55 1.52 25.87
CA VAL A 25 7.15 0.34 26.48
C VAL A 25 8.58 0.57 26.90
N ASN A 26 9.02 -0.13 27.94
CA ASN A 26 10.42 -0.07 28.42
C ASN A 26 11.30 -1.15 27.75
N GLY A 27 10.74 -2.03 26.95
CA GLY A 27 11.46 -3.10 26.25
C GLY A 27 12.03 -2.66 24.91
N LYS A 28 12.62 -3.64 24.20
CA LYS A 28 13.11 -3.45 22.84
C LYS A 28 11.97 -3.56 21.83
N THR A 29 12.02 -2.74 20.78
CA THR A 29 11.12 -2.85 19.65
C THR A 29 11.90 -3.08 18.38
N TYR A 30 11.58 -4.16 17.67
CA TYR A 30 12.14 -4.49 16.37
C TYR A 30 11.10 -4.40 15.26
N PHE A 31 11.58 -4.09 14.07
CA PHE A 31 10.81 -4.14 12.84
C PHE A 31 11.50 -5.07 11.84
N LEU A 32 10.88 -6.21 11.54
CA LEU A 32 11.33 -7.12 10.49
C LEU A 32 10.64 -6.78 9.18
N SER A 33 11.42 -6.58 8.12
CA SER A 33 10.89 -6.30 6.78
C SER A 33 11.56 -7.15 5.71
N LEU A 34 10.79 -7.51 4.69
CA LEU A 34 11.30 -8.16 3.49
C LEU A 34 12.03 -7.14 2.59
N SER A 35 11.48 -5.91 2.46
CA SER A 35 12.17 -4.83 1.75
C SER A 35 13.35 -4.31 2.56
N ASP A 36 14.32 -3.76 1.85
CA ASP A 36 15.37 -2.91 2.42
C ASP A 36 14.82 -1.53 2.84
N ASN A 37 15.71 -0.68 3.32
CA ASN A 37 15.43 0.71 3.70
C ASN A 37 16.35 1.67 2.94
N PRO A 38 16.18 1.80 1.60
CA PRO A 38 17.09 2.60 0.78
C PRO A 38 17.03 4.11 1.09
N GLN A 39 15.93 4.58 1.66
CA GLN A 39 15.75 5.97 2.07
C GLN A 39 16.30 6.27 3.47
N ASN A 40 16.89 5.30 4.15
CA ASN A 40 17.39 5.42 5.52
C ASN A 40 16.35 5.99 6.50
N ILE A 41 15.08 5.59 6.36
CA ILE A 41 14.00 5.99 7.26
C ILE A 41 14.34 5.50 8.67
N VAL A 42 14.27 6.40 9.64
CA VAL A 42 14.48 6.08 11.05
C VAL A 42 13.15 6.24 11.79
N LEU A 43 12.70 5.17 12.42
CA LEU A 43 11.57 5.23 13.35
C LEU A 43 12.11 5.33 14.79
N PRO A 44 11.71 6.34 15.57
CA PRO A 44 12.18 6.50 16.95
C PRO A 44 11.97 5.24 17.79
N ARG A 45 13.03 4.79 18.50
CA ARG A 45 13.02 3.61 19.38
C ARG A 45 12.71 2.26 18.70
N VAL A 46 12.69 2.19 17.37
CA VAL A 46 12.42 0.97 16.57
C VAL A 46 13.69 0.56 15.84
N GLN A 47 14.12 -0.68 16.03
CA GLN A 47 15.30 -1.23 15.38
C GLN A 47 14.88 -1.99 14.11
N PHE A 48 15.32 -1.50 12.96
CA PHE A 48 15.07 -2.17 11.68
C PHE A 48 15.98 -3.37 11.49
N ARG A 49 15.42 -4.48 10.98
CA ARG A 49 16.14 -5.65 10.50
C ARG A 49 15.50 -6.17 9.23
N GLN A 50 16.29 -6.32 8.17
CA GLN A 50 15.85 -6.96 6.94
C GLN A 50 15.94 -8.47 7.06
N PHE A 51 14.94 -9.19 6.55
CA PHE A 51 15.02 -10.62 6.28
C PHE A 51 14.89 -10.88 4.78
N LYS A 52 15.37 -12.03 4.31
CA LYS A 52 15.35 -12.42 2.90
C LYS A 52 14.79 -13.82 2.72
N LEU A 53 14.10 -14.01 1.62
CA LEU A 53 13.71 -15.36 1.19
C LEU A 53 14.97 -16.14 0.83
N HIS A 54 14.96 -17.45 1.09
CA HIS A 54 16.10 -18.29 0.73
C HIS A 54 16.08 -18.77 -0.72
N ARG A 55 14.91 -18.65 -1.37
CA ARG A 55 14.66 -18.92 -2.79
C ARG A 55 13.37 -18.28 -3.25
N ASP A 56 13.15 -18.25 -4.52
CA ASP A 56 11.87 -17.90 -5.14
C ASP A 56 10.92 -19.11 -5.20
N VAL A 57 9.66 -18.84 -5.56
CA VAL A 57 8.67 -19.88 -5.89
C VAL A 57 9.19 -20.69 -7.07
N ARG A 58 9.00 -22.00 -7.04
CA ARG A 58 9.46 -22.88 -8.12
C ARG A 58 8.58 -22.71 -9.36
N SER A 59 9.19 -22.81 -10.53
CA SER A 59 8.48 -22.73 -11.83
C SER A 59 7.47 -23.85 -12.01
N GLU A 60 7.75 -25.03 -11.42
CA GLU A 60 6.90 -26.23 -11.52
C GLU A 60 5.74 -26.21 -10.55
N THR A 61 5.69 -25.24 -9.63
CA THR A 61 4.59 -25.12 -8.68
C THR A 61 3.29 -24.82 -9.42
N HIS A 62 2.25 -25.61 -9.14
CA HIS A 62 0.93 -25.42 -9.75
C HIS A 62 0.45 -23.99 -9.55
N ALA A 63 -0.04 -23.35 -10.62
CA ALA A 63 -0.37 -21.93 -10.65
C ALA A 63 -1.29 -21.46 -9.50
N TYR A 64 -2.22 -22.32 -9.05
CA TYR A 64 -3.13 -21.97 -7.94
C TYR A 64 -2.45 -21.85 -6.59
N VAL A 65 -1.35 -22.59 -6.37
CA VAL A 65 -0.68 -22.62 -5.05
C VAL A 65 0.64 -21.84 -5.00
N GLN A 66 1.02 -21.17 -6.08
CA GLN A 66 2.25 -20.34 -6.10
C GLN A 66 2.22 -19.26 -5.00
N ALA A 67 1.08 -18.60 -4.79
CA ALA A 67 0.92 -17.61 -3.74
C ALA A 67 1.02 -18.25 -2.34
N THR A 68 0.52 -19.47 -2.17
CA THR A 68 0.65 -20.25 -0.93
C THR A 68 2.09 -20.66 -0.68
N GLU A 69 2.82 -21.14 -1.71
CA GLU A 69 4.25 -21.42 -1.57
C GLU A 69 5.03 -20.17 -1.17
N LEU A 70 4.75 -19.04 -1.81
CA LEU A 70 5.39 -17.75 -1.44
C LEU A 70 5.11 -17.36 0.01
N ALA A 71 3.87 -17.55 0.49
CA ALA A 71 3.51 -17.28 1.88
C ALA A 71 4.29 -18.19 2.86
N VAL A 72 4.45 -19.47 2.53
CA VAL A 72 5.27 -20.40 3.33
C VAL A 72 6.74 -19.97 3.35
N LEU A 73 7.31 -19.58 2.22
CA LEU A 73 8.68 -19.07 2.13
C LEU A 73 8.89 -17.81 2.98
N LYS A 74 7.93 -16.89 2.97
CA LYS A 74 7.93 -15.68 3.82
C LYS A 74 7.87 -16.06 5.32
N GLY A 75 6.96 -16.93 5.70
CA GLY A 75 6.84 -17.41 7.09
C GLY A 75 8.14 -18.10 7.57
N GLN A 76 8.77 -18.92 6.73
CA GLN A 76 10.07 -19.51 7.02
C GLN A 76 11.17 -18.45 7.21
N ALA A 77 11.18 -17.42 6.37
CA ALA A 77 12.18 -16.36 6.47
C ALA A 77 12.03 -15.55 7.77
N VAL A 78 10.80 -15.25 8.15
CA VAL A 78 10.48 -14.62 9.46
C VAL A 78 10.94 -15.50 10.62
N LEU A 79 10.62 -16.79 10.57
CA LEU A 79 11.02 -17.76 11.61
C LEU A 79 12.54 -17.76 11.82
N ARG A 80 13.32 -17.79 10.72
CA ARG A 80 14.81 -17.75 10.77
C ARG A 80 15.32 -16.42 11.32
N ALA A 81 14.70 -15.30 10.94
CA ALA A 81 15.06 -13.98 11.45
C ALA A 81 14.80 -13.87 12.96
N LEU A 82 13.68 -14.41 13.44
CA LEU A 82 13.35 -14.48 14.86
C LEU A 82 14.35 -15.35 15.65
N ASP A 83 14.66 -16.53 15.17
CA ASP A 83 15.66 -17.43 15.78
C ASP A 83 17.04 -16.75 15.84
N GLN A 84 17.42 -16.04 14.78
CA GLN A 84 18.67 -15.28 14.75
C GLN A 84 18.67 -14.12 15.77
N LEU A 85 17.60 -13.33 15.86
CA LEU A 85 17.45 -12.27 16.87
C LEU A 85 17.53 -12.83 18.29
N HIS A 86 16.89 -13.98 18.52
CA HIS A 86 16.97 -14.65 19.81
C HIS A 86 18.41 -15.08 20.15
N LYS A 87 19.10 -15.74 19.22
CA LYS A 87 20.46 -16.25 19.44
C LYS A 87 21.51 -15.14 19.60
N GLN A 88 21.40 -14.08 18.82
CA GLN A 88 22.40 -13.01 18.79
C GLN A 88 22.17 -11.93 19.84
N GLU A 89 20.91 -11.60 20.14
CA GLU A 89 20.56 -10.45 20.95
C GLU A 89 19.69 -10.80 22.18
N GLY A 90 19.40 -12.08 22.38
CA GLY A 90 18.53 -12.57 23.45
C GLY A 90 17.09 -12.04 23.34
N PHE A 91 16.68 -11.60 22.14
CA PHE A 91 15.38 -10.99 21.96
C PHE A 91 14.26 -12.03 21.87
N ILE A 92 13.25 -11.87 22.72
CA ILE A 92 11.99 -12.61 22.66
C ILE A 92 10.87 -11.57 22.72
N PRO A 93 10.00 -11.49 21.70
CA PRO A 93 8.86 -10.57 21.73
C PRO A 93 7.77 -11.06 22.68
N ASP A 94 7.15 -10.15 23.40
CA ASP A 94 5.91 -10.40 24.14
C ASP A 94 4.69 -10.24 23.21
N VAL A 95 4.77 -9.32 22.25
CA VAL A 95 3.74 -9.03 21.25
C VAL A 95 4.36 -8.98 19.88
N VAL A 96 3.74 -9.67 18.93
CA VAL A 96 4.04 -9.60 17.49
C VAL A 96 2.85 -8.97 16.78
N ILE A 97 3.10 -7.92 16.03
CA ILE A 97 2.13 -7.25 15.15
C ILE A 97 2.59 -7.48 13.72
N CYS A 98 1.85 -8.28 12.97
CA CYS A 98 2.24 -8.61 11.60
C CYS A 98 1.20 -8.18 10.58
N HIS A 99 1.68 -7.77 9.40
CA HIS A 99 0.83 -7.58 8.24
C HIS A 99 0.33 -8.94 7.76
N GLY A 100 -0.93 -9.23 8.08
CA GLY A 100 -1.56 -10.52 7.89
C GLY A 100 -1.87 -10.86 6.43
N GLY A 101 -2.06 -12.14 6.18
CA GLY A 101 -2.45 -12.65 4.86
C GLY A 101 -1.31 -12.79 3.85
N MET A 102 -0.12 -12.30 4.17
CA MET A 102 1.06 -12.42 3.33
C MET A 102 1.99 -13.59 3.71
N GLY A 103 1.62 -14.35 4.75
CA GLY A 103 2.39 -15.49 5.26
C GLY A 103 3.38 -15.15 6.38
N PHE A 104 3.56 -13.89 6.74
CA PHE A 104 4.55 -13.48 7.74
C PHE A 104 4.24 -14.04 9.14
N GLY A 105 2.98 -14.18 9.49
CA GLY A 105 2.51 -14.71 10.78
C GLY A 105 2.44 -16.25 10.87
N LEU A 106 2.54 -16.97 9.74
CA LEU A 106 2.21 -18.40 9.63
C LEU A 106 2.85 -19.30 10.68
N PHE A 107 4.10 -19.03 11.06
CA PHE A 107 4.88 -19.91 11.95
C PHE A 107 5.30 -19.24 13.26
N VAL A 108 4.82 -18.02 13.54
CA VAL A 108 5.20 -17.27 14.74
C VAL A 108 4.83 -18.06 16.00
N LYS A 109 3.60 -18.56 16.08
CA LYS A 109 3.14 -19.37 17.23
C LYS A 109 3.82 -20.73 17.34
N SER A 110 4.34 -21.28 16.23
CA SER A 110 5.09 -22.54 16.27
C SER A 110 6.43 -22.39 16.99
N LEU A 111 7.08 -21.22 16.87
CA LEU A 111 8.33 -20.92 17.58
C LEU A 111 8.06 -20.34 18.97
N LEU A 112 7.05 -19.49 19.08
CA LEU A 112 6.74 -18.69 20.27
C LEU A 112 5.26 -18.92 20.68
N PRO A 113 4.90 -20.07 21.27
CA PRO A 113 3.51 -20.42 21.54
C PRO A 113 2.78 -19.41 22.44
N SER A 114 3.51 -18.81 23.38
CA SER A 114 2.95 -17.86 24.37
C SER A 114 2.94 -16.41 23.91
N VAL A 115 3.53 -16.07 22.74
CA VAL A 115 3.55 -14.71 22.22
C VAL A 115 2.13 -14.26 21.87
N ARG A 116 1.79 -13.01 22.13
CA ARG A 116 0.55 -12.43 21.62
C ARG A 116 0.72 -12.01 20.16
N LEU A 117 0.02 -12.71 19.27
CA LEU A 117 0.04 -12.44 17.83
C LEU A 117 -1.17 -11.59 17.42
N ILE A 118 -0.91 -10.39 16.89
CA ILE A 118 -1.90 -9.49 16.32
C ILE A 118 -1.71 -9.49 14.81
N SER A 119 -2.72 -9.90 14.05
CA SER A 119 -2.71 -9.91 12.60
C SER A 119 -3.47 -8.70 12.06
N TYR A 120 -2.77 -7.84 11.33
CA TYR A 120 -3.34 -6.68 10.63
C TYR A 120 -3.72 -7.10 9.22
N LEU A 121 -5.01 -7.01 8.88
CA LEU A 121 -5.62 -7.60 7.70
C LEU A 121 -6.09 -6.51 6.74
N GLU A 122 -5.78 -6.66 5.46
CA GLU A 122 -6.24 -5.72 4.43
C GLU A 122 -7.19 -6.36 3.43
N TRP A 123 -7.02 -7.65 3.12
CA TRP A 123 -7.73 -8.26 2.01
C TRP A 123 -8.08 -9.73 2.26
N TYR A 124 -9.26 -10.11 1.84
CA TYR A 124 -9.71 -11.49 1.66
C TYR A 124 -10.27 -11.62 0.26
N PHE A 125 -9.79 -12.57 -0.53
CA PHE A 125 -10.11 -12.68 -1.95
C PHE A 125 -11.48 -13.33 -2.15
N THR A 126 -12.36 -12.61 -2.86
CA THR A 126 -13.67 -13.12 -3.31
C THR A 126 -13.85 -12.77 -4.79
N PRO A 127 -14.68 -13.50 -5.55
CA PRO A 127 -14.96 -13.13 -6.94
C PRO A 127 -15.42 -11.67 -7.09
N SER A 128 -16.25 -11.20 -6.16
CA SER A 128 -16.83 -9.86 -6.23
C SER A 128 -15.84 -8.72 -6.00
N ASN A 129 -14.86 -8.89 -5.10
CA ASN A 129 -13.88 -7.84 -4.81
C ASN A 129 -12.58 -7.98 -5.61
N SER A 130 -12.46 -9.05 -6.39
CA SER A 130 -11.22 -9.38 -7.12
C SER A 130 -11.38 -9.34 -8.64
N SER A 131 -12.60 -9.15 -9.14
CA SER A 131 -12.89 -9.08 -10.57
C SER A 131 -12.14 -7.98 -11.30
N GLU A 132 -11.90 -6.85 -10.63
CA GLU A 132 -11.16 -5.72 -11.19
C GLU A 132 -9.63 -5.86 -11.12
N LEU A 133 -9.13 -6.91 -10.48
CA LEU A 133 -7.69 -7.19 -10.43
C LEU A 133 -7.17 -7.89 -11.69
N ILE A 134 -8.06 -8.45 -12.51
CA ILE A 134 -7.72 -9.26 -13.67
C ILE A 134 -8.62 -8.87 -14.85
N LEU A 135 -8.01 -8.54 -15.98
CA LEU A 135 -8.75 -8.24 -17.20
C LEU A 135 -9.37 -9.53 -17.75
N ASN A 136 -10.70 -9.54 -17.95
CA ASN A 136 -11.48 -10.70 -18.47
C ASN A 136 -11.18 -12.00 -17.70
N PRO A 137 -11.47 -12.07 -16.39
CA PRO A 137 -11.08 -13.19 -15.56
C PRO A 137 -11.75 -14.49 -15.99
N THR A 138 -10.98 -15.57 -16.00
CA THR A 138 -11.42 -16.93 -16.25
C THR A 138 -11.79 -17.65 -14.96
N ILE A 139 -12.38 -18.82 -15.04
CA ILE A 139 -12.64 -19.67 -13.86
C ILE A 139 -11.33 -20.05 -13.13
N ASP A 140 -10.25 -20.27 -13.89
CA ASP A 140 -8.94 -20.59 -13.31
C ASP A 140 -8.37 -19.41 -12.52
N ASP A 141 -8.65 -18.16 -12.94
CA ASP A 141 -8.24 -16.97 -12.20
C ASP A 141 -8.98 -16.87 -10.86
N PHE A 142 -10.28 -17.15 -10.84
CA PHE A 142 -11.03 -17.18 -9.58
C PHE A 142 -10.56 -18.30 -8.65
N CYS A 143 -10.32 -19.50 -9.15
CA CYS A 143 -9.76 -20.60 -8.36
C CYS A 143 -8.39 -20.23 -7.78
N ARG A 144 -7.55 -19.56 -8.57
CA ARG A 144 -6.24 -19.07 -8.12
C ARG A 144 -6.37 -18.04 -7.02
N LEU A 145 -7.32 -17.11 -7.14
CA LEU A 145 -7.60 -16.10 -6.12
C LEU A 145 -8.11 -16.74 -4.82
N GLU A 146 -9.00 -17.72 -4.90
CA GLU A 146 -9.48 -18.44 -3.72
C GLU A 146 -8.33 -19.18 -3.00
N CYS A 147 -7.42 -19.80 -3.74
CA CYS A 147 -6.24 -20.46 -3.15
C CYS A 147 -5.31 -19.47 -2.40
N ARG A 148 -5.34 -18.18 -2.71
CA ARG A 148 -4.63 -17.16 -1.93
C ARG A 148 -5.18 -16.98 -0.51
N ASN A 149 -6.41 -17.40 -0.25
CA ASN A 149 -6.99 -17.36 1.09
C ASN A 149 -6.48 -18.47 2.02
N ILE A 150 -5.87 -19.52 1.50
CA ILE A 150 -5.35 -20.65 2.31
C ILE A 150 -4.39 -20.16 3.41
N PRO A 151 -3.29 -19.44 3.09
CA PRO A 151 -2.38 -18.93 4.11
C PRO A 151 -3.04 -17.86 4.99
N ILE A 152 -4.00 -17.08 4.46
CA ILE A 152 -4.76 -16.11 5.25
C ILE A 152 -5.52 -16.84 6.35
N LEU A 153 -6.32 -17.85 6.01
CA LEU A 153 -7.12 -18.61 6.97
C LEU A 153 -6.26 -19.30 8.03
N GLN A 154 -5.12 -19.87 7.62
CA GLN A 154 -4.19 -20.50 8.55
C GLN A 154 -3.61 -19.49 9.56
N GLU A 155 -3.25 -18.30 9.10
CA GLU A 155 -2.72 -17.23 9.96
C GLU A 155 -3.79 -16.71 10.91
N LEU A 156 -5.04 -16.51 10.43
CA LEU A 156 -6.18 -16.08 11.24
C LEU A 156 -6.55 -17.06 12.35
N ALA A 157 -6.38 -18.36 12.08
CA ALA A 157 -6.65 -19.40 13.08
C ALA A 157 -5.69 -19.32 14.28
N GLN A 158 -4.47 -18.85 14.09
CA GLN A 158 -3.43 -18.75 15.11
C GLN A 158 -3.38 -17.40 15.83
N ALA A 159 -3.87 -16.33 15.19
CA ALA A 159 -3.80 -14.99 15.76
C ALA A 159 -4.71 -14.81 16.98
N ASP A 160 -4.18 -14.18 18.02
CA ASP A 160 -4.92 -13.84 19.23
C ASP A 160 -5.87 -12.65 19.01
N GLN A 161 -5.45 -11.72 18.14
CA GLN A 161 -6.27 -10.57 17.74
C GLN A 161 -6.18 -10.34 16.23
N LEU A 162 -7.33 -9.94 15.66
CA LEU A 162 -7.48 -9.62 14.27
C LEU A 162 -7.90 -8.15 14.15
N VAL A 163 -7.18 -7.39 13.34
CA VAL A 163 -7.43 -5.96 13.12
C VAL A 163 -7.46 -5.67 11.63
N CYS A 164 -8.36 -4.81 11.19
CA CYS A 164 -8.35 -4.27 9.83
C CYS A 164 -8.67 -2.78 9.83
N PRO A 165 -8.28 -2.02 8.78
CA PRO A 165 -8.41 -0.55 8.80
C PRO A 165 -9.84 -0.06 8.57
N THR A 166 -10.68 -0.81 7.86
CA THR A 166 -12.03 -0.34 7.51
C THR A 166 -13.11 -1.41 7.69
N ARG A 167 -14.36 -0.94 7.85
CA ARG A 167 -15.53 -1.84 7.90
C ARG A 167 -15.71 -2.61 6.60
N TRP A 168 -15.48 -1.96 5.46
CA TRP A 168 -15.60 -2.58 4.16
C TRP A 168 -14.63 -3.77 4.03
N GLN A 169 -13.36 -3.60 4.41
CA GLN A 169 -12.37 -4.69 4.40
C GLN A 169 -12.77 -5.83 5.33
N ARG A 170 -13.20 -5.52 6.58
CA ARG A 170 -13.71 -6.54 7.50
C ARG A 170 -14.85 -7.34 6.88
N ASP A 171 -15.77 -6.67 6.20
CA ASP A 171 -17.00 -7.29 5.68
C ASP A 171 -16.74 -8.20 4.47
N GLN A 172 -15.51 -8.21 3.90
CA GLN A 172 -15.07 -9.16 2.88
C GLN A 172 -14.73 -10.54 3.46
N PHE A 173 -14.44 -10.60 4.77
CA PHE A 173 -14.07 -11.86 5.43
C PHE A 173 -15.29 -12.76 5.69
N PRO A 174 -15.10 -14.12 5.70
CA PRO A 174 -16.16 -15.05 6.04
C PRO A 174 -16.80 -14.76 7.39
N GLY A 175 -18.13 -15.00 7.51
CA GLY A 175 -18.91 -14.69 8.71
C GLY A 175 -18.34 -15.27 10.02
N PHE A 176 -17.79 -16.48 9.98
CA PHE A 176 -17.19 -17.11 11.15
C PHE A 176 -15.89 -16.45 11.67
N ILE A 177 -15.28 -15.56 10.87
CA ILE A 177 -14.08 -14.79 11.23
C ILE A 177 -14.41 -13.32 11.45
N LYS A 178 -15.28 -12.76 10.62
CA LYS A 178 -15.60 -11.33 10.54
C LYS A 178 -15.90 -10.71 11.91
N ASP A 179 -16.66 -11.40 12.76
CA ASP A 179 -17.04 -10.90 14.08
C ASP A 179 -15.89 -10.83 15.09
N ARG A 180 -14.75 -11.50 14.78
CA ARG A 180 -13.52 -11.43 15.57
C ARG A 180 -12.62 -10.26 15.16
N ILE A 181 -12.89 -9.63 14.00
CA ILE A 181 -12.05 -8.58 13.44
C ILE A 181 -12.45 -7.23 14.03
N GLN A 182 -11.52 -6.59 14.71
CA GLN A 182 -11.66 -5.21 15.17
C GLN A 182 -11.31 -4.25 14.05
N VAL A 183 -12.12 -3.21 13.85
CA VAL A 183 -11.83 -2.15 12.90
C VAL A 183 -11.06 -1.04 13.61
N VAL A 184 -9.80 -0.86 13.20
CA VAL A 184 -8.92 0.20 13.71
C VAL A 184 -8.28 0.87 12.52
N PHE A 185 -8.64 2.11 12.26
CA PHE A 185 -8.08 2.90 11.15
C PHE A 185 -6.60 3.18 11.36
N ASP A 186 -5.82 3.20 10.28
CA ASP A 186 -4.36 3.36 10.32
C ASP A 186 -3.89 4.68 10.94
N GLY A 187 -4.76 5.69 10.89
CA GLY A 187 -4.43 7.04 11.31
C GLY A 187 -3.69 7.84 10.23
N VAL A 188 -3.65 9.12 10.46
CA VAL A 188 -2.90 10.10 9.66
C VAL A 188 -2.31 11.11 10.63
N ASP A 189 -1.08 11.55 10.39
CA ASP A 189 -0.48 12.66 11.14
C ASP A 189 -1.23 13.96 10.82
N LEU A 190 -2.15 14.35 11.69
CA LEU A 190 -3.02 15.53 11.52
C LEU A 190 -2.28 16.85 11.76
N ASP A 191 -1.13 16.83 12.43
CA ASP A 191 -0.29 18.03 12.60
C ASP A 191 0.43 18.32 11.29
N PHE A 192 0.91 17.29 10.61
CA PHE A 192 1.57 17.41 9.32
C PHE A 192 0.57 17.64 8.17
N PHE A 193 -0.45 16.78 8.05
CA PHE A 193 -1.52 16.91 7.05
C PHE A 193 -2.67 17.79 7.58
N SER A 194 -2.38 19.05 7.83
CA SER A 194 -3.33 20.01 8.35
C SER A 194 -3.68 21.10 7.33
N PRO A 195 -4.89 21.66 7.40
CA PRO A 195 -5.23 22.88 6.65
C PRO A 195 -4.22 23.99 6.93
N GLY A 196 -3.96 24.81 5.92
CA GLY A 196 -3.05 25.92 6.05
C GLY A 196 -3.05 26.79 4.80
N LEU A 197 -2.35 27.93 4.86
CA LEU A 197 -2.20 28.76 3.69
C LEU A 197 -1.36 28.01 2.64
N PRO A 198 -1.79 27.99 1.38
CA PRO A 198 -0.99 27.44 0.29
C PRO A 198 0.23 28.32 0.03
N ALA A 199 1.28 27.73 -0.50
CA ALA A 199 2.36 28.50 -1.12
C ALA A 199 1.84 29.20 -2.38
N ASP A 200 2.22 30.46 -2.56
CA ASP A 200 1.89 31.23 -3.77
C ASP A 200 3.15 31.98 -4.25
N PRO A 201 3.73 31.59 -5.41
CA PRO A 201 3.34 30.44 -6.20
C PRO A 201 3.67 29.10 -5.56
N LEU A 202 2.82 28.09 -5.79
CA LEU A 202 3.19 26.69 -5.51
C LEU A 202 4.23 26.25 -6.53
N VAL A 203 5.37 25.76 -6.05
CA VAL A 203 6.45 25.22 -6.88
C VAL A 203 6.59 23.72 -6.62
N LEU A 204 6.42 22.90 -7.66
CA LEU A 204 6.60 21.46 -7.60
C LEU A 204 7.79 21.04 -8.46
N LYS A 205 8.60 20.12 -7.95
CA LYS A 205 9.56 19.40 -8.77
C LYS A 205 8.77 18.41 -9.62
N ALA A 206 8.88 18.53 -10.93
CA ALA A 206 8.34 17.54 -11.86
C ALA A 206 9.45 16.62 -12.33
N ASP A 207 9.09 15.48 -12.97
CA ASP A 207 10.03 14.65 -13.73
C ASP A 207 10.58 15.37 -14.99
N SER A 208 10.27 16.67 -15.14
CA SER A 208 10.74 17.56 -16.21
C SER A 208 11.90 18.43 -15.74
N ASP A 209 12.71 18.91 -16.69
CA ASP A 209 13.89 19.76 -16.44
C ASP A 209 13.57 21.10 -15.74
N ALA A 210 12.30 21.55 -15.76
CA ALA A 210 11.87 22.78 -15.14
C ALA A 210 10.80 22.54 -14.09
N PRO A 211 10.85 23.23 -12.91
CA PRO A 211 9.83 23.13 -11.90
C PRO A 211 8.50 23.69 -12.42
N LEU A 212 7.41 23.02 -12.05
CA LEU A 212 6.05 23.51 -12.30
C LEU A 212 5.72 24.60 -11.29
N GLN A 213 5.08 25.66 -11.75
CA GLN A 213 4.64 26.77 -10.91
C GLN A 213 3.15 27.05 -11.11
N PHE A 214 2.42 27.17 -10.01
CA PHE A 214 0.99 27.45 -10.00
C PHE A 214 0.71 28.63 -9.08
N THR A 215 0.05 29.65 -9.63
CA THR A 215 -0.33 30.89 -8.94
C THR A 215 -1.78 30.84 -8.45
N SER A 216 -2.14 31.70 -7.52
CA SER A 216 -3.47 31.74 -6.88
C SER A 216 -4.62 32.09 -7.82
N ASP A 217 -4.35 32.70 -8.97
CA ASP A 217 -5.34 33.02 -10.01
C ASP A 217 -5.71 31.84 -10.93
N GLN A 218 -4.98 30.73 -10.86
CA GLN A 218 -5.24 29.52 -11.62
C GLN A 218 -6.16 28.58 -10.83
N LEU A 219 -7.12 27.94 -11.48
CA LEU A 219 -7.86 26.80 -10.91
C LEU A 219 -7.01 25.54 -10.99
N LEU A 220 -6.95 24.76 -9.91
CA LEU A 220 -6.13 23.58 -9.79
C LEU A 220 -6.95 22.34 -9.45
N LEU A 221 -7.09 21.42 -10.42
CA LEU A 221 -7.65 20.09 -10.25
C LEU A 221 -6.50 19.09 -10.05
N THR A 222 -6.58 18.28 -9.00
CA THR A 222 -5.53 17.33 -8.70
C THR A 222 -6.06 15.90 -8.59
N TYR A 223 -5.21 14.95 -8.97
CA TYR A 223 -5.41 13.51 -8.78
C TYR A 223 -4.08 12.88 -8.37
N GLY A 224 -4.14 11.91 -7.47
CA GLY A 224 -2.93 11.21 -7.05
C GLY A 224 -3.17 9.75 -6.75
N THR A 225 -2.16 8.94 -7.09
CA THR A 225 -2.25 7.49 -6.91
C THR A 225 -0.86 6.84 -6.80
N ARG A 226 -0.82 5.67 -6.17
CA ARG A 226 0.39 4.84 -6.15
C ARG A 226 0.72 4.26 -7.53
N GLY A 227 -0.30 4.00 -8.35
CA GLY A 227 -0.18 3.47 -9.70
C GLY A 227 -1.36 3.92 -10.55
N MET A 228 -1.08 4.43 -11.75
CA MET A 228 -2.09 4.87 -12.71
C MET A 228 -2.76 3.63 -13.32
N GLU A 229 -3.92 3.24 -12.79
CA GLU A 229 -4.63 2.02 -13.16
C GLU A 229 -6.15 2.15 -12.94
N PRO A 230 -7.00 1.33 -13.59
CA PRO A 230 -8.46 1.38 -13.44
C PRO A 230 -8.93 1.19 -12.00
N LEU A 231 -8.29 0.28 -11.23
CA LEU A 231 -8.61 0.05 -9.82
C LEU A 231 -8.50 1.33 -8.96
N ARG A 232 -7.80 2.34 -9.43
CA ARG A 232 -7.64 3.66 -8.80
C ARG A 232 -8.44 4.77 -9.49
N GLY A 233 -9.30 4.40 -10.45
CA GLY A 233 -10.13 5.34 -11.20
C GLY A 233 -9.34 6.30 -12.08
N PHE A 234 -8.11 5.92 -12.49
CA PHE A 234 -7.28 6.81 -13.33
C PHE A 234 -7.91 7.08 -14.70
N PRO A 235 -8.44 6.09 -15.45
CA PRO A 235 -9.13 6.35 -16.71
C PRO A 235 -10.33 7.30 -16.57
N GLU A 236 -11.14 7.10 -15.53
CA GLU A 236 -12.31 7.93 -15.22
C GLU A 236 -11.88 9.37 -14.89
N PHE A 237 -10.81 9.52 -14.11
CA PHE A 237 -10.25 10.84 -13.82
C PHE A 237 -9.78 11.54 -15.11
N MET A 238 -9.07 10.86 -16.00
CA MET A 238 -8.56 11.47 -17.23
C MET A 238 -9.70 11.94 -18.14
N ARG A 239 -10.78 11.16 -18.28
CA ARG A 239 -11.99 11.59 -19.03
C ARG A 239 -12.67 12.80 -18.37
N ALA A 240 -12.77 12.79 -17.04
CA ALA A 240 -13.32 13.92 -16.30
C ALA A 240 -12.43 15.18 -16.43
N ALA A 241 -11.12 15.04 -16.39
CA ALA A 241 -10.17 16.12 -16.58
C ALA A 241 -10.28 16.76 -17.98
N ALA A 242 -10.42 15.94 -19.03
CA ALA A 242 -10.64 16.43 -20.39
C ALA A 242 -11.91 17.28 -20.49
N ALA A 243 -13.02 16.79 -19.95
CA ALA A 243 -14.28 17.54 -19.92
C ALA A 243 -14.18 18.83 -19.09
N ALA A 244 -13.47 18.78 -17.96
CA ALA A 244 -13.25 19.94 -17.10
C ALA A 244 -12.37 21.02 -17.79
N GLN A 245 -11.33 20.64 -18.50
CA GLN A 245 -10.49 21.59 -19.25
C GLN A 245 -11.25 22.30 -20.38
N GLN A 246 -12.23 21.63 -21.00
CA GLN A 246 -13.09 22.25 -22.00
C GLN A 246 -14.05 23.26 -21.36
N ALA A 247 -14.57 22.98 -20.17
CA ALA A 247 -15.48 23.85 -19.45
C ALA A 247 -14.79 25.06 -18.78
N PHE A 248 -13.52 24.87 -18.36
CA PHE A 248 -12.76 25.86 -17.59
C PHE A 248 -11.42 26.18 -18.27
N PRO A 249 -11.33 27.25 -19.08
CA PRO A 249 -10.14 27.60 -19.88
C PRO A 249 -8.86 27.84 -19.05
N HIS A 250 -8.99 28.19 -17.76
CA HIS A 250 -7.84 28.45 -16.87
C HIS A 250 -7.51 27.28 -15.92
N LEU A 251 -8.18 26.14 -16.10
CA LEU A 251 -7.97 24.97 -15.27
C LEU A 251 -6.61 24.31 -15.56
N GLN A 252 -5.80 24.18 -14.53
CA GLN A 252 -4.61 23.36 -14.52
C GLN A 252 -4.92 21.99 -13.90
N VAL A 253 -4.40 20.93 -14.46
CA VAL A 253 -4.58 19.56 -13.97
C VAL A 253 -3.23 19.00 -13.55
N VAL A 254 -3.12 18.57 -12.31
CA VAL A 254 -1.89 17.93 -11.78
C VAL A 254 -2.19 16.49 -11.39
N VAL A 255 -1.43 15.57 -11.98
CA VAL A 255 -1.47 14.14 -11.73
C VAL A 255 -0.15 13.71 -11.09
N PHE A 256 -0.20 13.19 -9.88
CA PHE A 256 1.01 12.70 -9.21
C PHE A 256 0.95 11.18 -8.94
N GLY A 257 2.12 10.55 -8.86
CA GLY A 257 2.28 9.12 -8.66
C GLY A 257 2.98 8.42 -9.83
N ASN A 258 3.09 7.10 -9.74
CA ASN A 258 3.83 6.32 -10.73
C ASN A 258 2.95 5.88 -11.90
N ASP A 259 3.52 5.94 -13.10
CA ASP A 259 2.95 5.31 -14.29
C ASP A 259 3.26 3.80 -14.29
N ARG A 260 2.44 3.06 -13.56
CA ARG A 260 2.49 1.60 -13.50
C ARG A 260 1.17 1.03 -12.98
N ALA A 261 0.85 -0.21 -13.29
CA ALA A 261 -0.14 -0.98 -12.56
C ALA A 261 0.47 -1.41 -11.20
N ALA A 262 -0.20 -1.09 -10.11
CA ALA A 262 0.24 -1.41 -8.75
C ALA A 262 -0.41 -2.70 -8.23
N TYR A 263 -1.68 -2.92 -8.52
CA TYR A 263 -2.48 -4.06 -8.07
C TYR A 263 -3.37 -4.65 -9.14
N GLY A 264 -3.82 -3.85 -10.11
CA GLY A 264 -4.65 -4.27 -11.23
C GLY A 264 -3.85 -4.86 -12.38
N PHE A 265 -4.48 -4.93 -13.54
CA PHE A 265 -3.87 -5.44 -14.76
C PHE A 265 -3.12 -4.34 -15.54
N GLN A 266 -2.18 -4.77 -16.36
CA GLN A 266 -1.46 -3.89 -17.27
C GLN A 266 -2.39 -3.27 -18.30
N SER A 267 -2.06 -2.06 -18.76
CA SER A 267 -2.76 -1.42 -19.87
C SER A 267 -2.70 -2.28 -21.13
N PRO A 268 -3.76 -2.30 -21.96
CA PRO A 268 -3.72 -2.92 -23.29
C PRO A 268 -2.82 -2.16 -24.29
N HIS A 269 -2.36 -0.95 -23.96
CA HIS A 269 -1.41 -0.21 -24.78
C HIS A 269 -0.08 -0.97 -24.90
N GLU A 270 0.60 -0.87 -26.04
CA GLU A 270 1.85 -1.60 -26.32
C GLU A 270 2.97 -1.33 -25.32
N SER A 271 3.01 -0.12 -24.72
CA SER A 271 3.95 0.24 -23.65
C SER A 271 3.57 -0.34 -22.29
N GLY A 272 2.37 -0.91 -22.13
CA GLY A 272 1.82 -1.31 -20.84
C GLY A 272 1.39 -0.14 -19.93
N SER A 273 1.48 1.11 -20.41
CA SER A 273 1.19 2.34 -19.66
C SER A 273 -0.28 2.74 -19.77
N TRP A 274 -0.96 2.88 -18.64
CA TRP A 274 -2.30 3.47 -18.60
C TRP A 274 -2.29 4.98 -18.88
N LYS A 275 -1.21 5.67 -18.51
CA LYS A 275 -1.03 7.08 -18.86
C LYS A 275 -1.03 7.25 -20.38
N GLN A 276 -0.21 6.47 -21.09
CA GLN A 276 -0.15 6.56 -22.55
C GLN A 276 -1.47 6.17 -23.19
N TYR A 277 -2.09 5.09 -22.74
CA TYR A 277 -3.41 4.67 -23.21
C TYR A 277 -4.45 5.80 -23.14
N MET A 278 -4.51 6.52 -22.00
CA MET A 278 -5.47 7.61 -21.83
C MET A 278 -5.11 8.85 -22.62
N LEU A 279 -3.82 9.14 -22.82
CA LEU A 279 -3.39 10.24 -23.68
C LEU A 279 -3.79 10.01 -25.15
N ASP A 280 -3.66 8.76 -25.63
CA ASP A 280 -4.07 8.38 -26.97
C ASP A 280 -5.60 8.36 -27.14
N GLU A 281 -6.33 7.78 -26.13
CA GLU A 281 -7.81 7.75 -26.14
C GLU A 281 -8.42 9.16 -26.19
N LEU A 282 -7.77 10.11 -25.52
CA LEU A 282 -8.27 11.48 -25.36
C LEU A 282 -7.51 12.49 -26.25
N GLU A 283 -6.85 12.01 -27.31
CA GLU A 283 -6.17 12.88 -28.28
C GLU A 283 -7.14 13.94 -28.82
N GLY A 284 -6.69 15.21 -28.83
CA GLY A 284 -7.51 16.34 -29.24
C GLY A 284 -8.61 16.78 -28.25
N GLN A 285 -8.81 16.07 -27.15
CA GLN A 285 -9.75 16.45 -26.08
C GLN A 285 -9.04 17.05 -24.87
N LEU A 286 -7.79 16.67 -24.62
CA LEU A 286 -6.95 17.18 -23.54
C LEU A 286 -6.05 18.32 -24.04
N ASP A 287 -5.95 19.38 -23.25
CA ASP A 287 -4.91 20.39 -23.41
C ASP A 287 -3.67 19.99 -22.61
N LEU A 288 -2.67 19.45 -23.31
CA LEU A 288 -1.45 18.96 -22.72
C LEU A 288 -0.58 20.06 -22.11
N ALA A 289 -0.76 21.33 -22.51
CA ALA A 289 -0.06 22.45 -21.88
C ALA A 289 -0.60 22.76 -20.46
N ARG A 290 -1.78 22.27 -20.14
CA ARG A 290 -2.44 22.42 -18.83
C ARG A 290 -2.60 21.09 -18.09
N LEU A 291 -1.97 20.01 -18.54
CA LEU A 291 -1.94 18.68 -17.90
C LEU A 291 -0.53 18.33 -17.49
N HIS A 292 -0.29 18.19 -16.20
CA HIS A 292 1.04 18.04 -15.64
C HIS A 292 1.15 16.72 -14.86
N PHE A 293 2.13 15.90 -15.26
CA PHE A 293 2.48 14.67 -14.54
C PHE A 293 3.76 14.93 -13.74
N THR A 294 3.69 14.76 -12.41
CA THR A 294 4.81 15.12 -11.53
C THR A 294 5.66 13.93 -11.10
N GLY A 295 5.22 12.70 -11.38
CA GLY A 295 5.81 11.54 -10.71
C GLY A 295 5.47 11.53 -9.20
N LEU A 296 6.33 10.88 -8.40
CA LEU A 296 6.16 10.84 -6.95
C LEU A 296 6.56 12.18 -6.31
N LEU A 297 5.67 12.71 -5.50
CA LEU A 297 5.95 13.87 -4.64
C LEU A 297 6.44 13.42 -3.27
N ASN A 298 7.34 14.18 -2.64
CA ASN A 298 7.59 14.02 -1.23
C ASN A 298 6.43 14.57 -0.40
N TYR A 299 6.36 14.20 0.89
CA TYR A 299 5.23 14.59 1.74
C TYR A 299 5.08 16.11 1.91
N GLY A 300 6.18 16.88 1.90
CA GLY A 300 6.13 18.33 1.99
C GLY A 300 5.48 18.95 0.76
N GLU A 301 5.88 18.51 -0.44
CA GLU A 301 5.27 18.91 -1.71
C GLU A 301 3.79 18.50 -1.78
N LEU A 302 3.47 17.27 -1.32
CA LEU A 302 2.10 16.77 -1.30
C LEU A 302 1.17 17.63 -0.45
N VAL A 303 1.60 18.00 0.76
CA VAL A 303 0.81 18.89 1.64
C VAL A 303 0.58 20.26 0.99
N GLN A 304 1.62 20.85 0.37
CA GLN A 304 1.48 22.12 -0.32
C GLN A 304 0.56 22.02 -1.53
N LEU A 305 0.64 20.91 -2.28
CA LEU A 305 -0.26 20.65 -3.40
C LEU A 305 -1.72 20.54 -2.93
N PHE A 306 -2.00 19.80 -1.86
CA PHE A 306 -3.35 19.68 -1.30
C PHE A 306 -3.89 21.03 -0.80
N ARG A 307 -3.07 21.83 -0.12
CA ARG A 307 -3.45 23.17 0.35
C ARG A 307 -3.77 24.12 -0.80
N ARG A 308 -3.11 23.93 -1.96
CA ARG A 308 -3.31 24.79 -3.14
C ARG A 308 -4.43 24.28 -4.06
N SER A 309 -4.77 22.98 -4.01
CA SER A 309 -5.80 22.38 -4.85
C SER A 309 -7.17 23.01 -4.58
N ASP A 310 -7.86 23.43 -5.63
CA ASP A 310 -9.27 23.81 -5.54
C ASP A 310 -10.16 22.56 -5.43
N LEU A 311 -9.75 21.47 -6.11
CA LEU A 311 -10.44 20.19 -6.05
C LEU A 311 -9.42 19.04 -6.18
N HIS A 312 -9.48 18.08 -5.26
CA HIS A 312 -8.78 16.80 -5.38
C HIS A 312 -9.79 15.69 -5.67
N CYS A 313 -9.60 14.97 -6.77
CA CYS A 313 -10.47 13.86 -7.17
C CYS A 313 -9.77 12.52 -6.95
N TYR A 314 -10.52 11.55 -6.42
CA TYR A 314 -10.08 10.18 -6.25
C TYR A 314 -11.26 9.23 -6.45
N PHE A 315 -11.24 8.49 -7.57
CA PHE A 315 -12.35 7.61 -7.97
C PHE A 315 -11.99 6.16 -7.62
N THR A 316 -12.44 5.65 -6.48
CA THR A 316 -12.32 4.22 -6.09
C THR A 316 -13.58 3.72 -5.41
#